data_8da6629191909cbaeb872586506e8ca8
#
_entry.id   8da6629191909cbaeb872586506e8ca8
#
_cell.length_a   1.000
_cell.length_b   1.000
_cell.length_c   1.000
_cell.angle_alpha   90.00
_cell.angle_beta   90.00
_cell.angle_gamma   90.00
#
_symmetry.space_group_name_H-M   'P 1'
#
loop_
_entity.id
_entity.type
_entity.pdbx_description
1 polymer ?
#
loop_
_entity_poly.entity_id
_entity_poly.type
_entity_poly.pdbx_seq_one_letter_code
_entity_poly.pdbx_strand_id
1 'polypeptide(L)'
;MTRKNNDALELAKYYGSWIEACMLVKSMNTVRSYESAVSLYIAFLEGVKGLKSSSFSSVSDFSRETIQEWLVWLKNKRGCSPQSCNVRLASIRVFLQYLGEHDIKYRHLVLESKCIRRMKEMKRKINGMSENAVKALMSVPDACTDTGYRDIVLMAFLYGTAARIDEVLSLKISGLALDVDNPHATVIGKGNKIRTLYLPPKLVSHLKKYITKFHGLESNKDRYLFYSRVKGYQGKISQEAVNKRLKKYALIAHETCSDVPLNLHAHQFRHARASHWLDDGINIAQLSKLLGHENLSTTAVYLDITIDMQEKAMMSLEDEETRNMPGKWNNQKDSLSALFGRNRIK
;
A
#
# COMPACT_ATOMS: atom_id res chain seq x y z
N MET A 1 11.19 -47.10 -21.63
CA MET A 1 10.04 -46.24 -21.32
C MET A 1 10.33 -45.56 -19.98
N THR A 2 10.76 -44.30 -20.01
CA THR A 2 11.00 -43.48 -18.81
C THR A 2 9.70 -43.33 -18.04
N ARG A 3 9.61 -43.81 -16.79
CA ARG A 3 8.52 -43.53 -15.89
C ARG A 3 8.32 -41.99 -15.86
N LYS A 4 7.23 -41.52 -16.48
CA LYS A 4 6.84 -40.10 -16.32
C LYS A 4 6.75 -39.85 -14.83
N ASN A 5 7.48 -38.85 -14.34
CA ASN A 5 7.44 -38.47 -12.93
C ASN A 5 6.02 -37.99 -12.61
N ASN A 6 5.24 -38.84 -11.96
CA ASN A 6 3.84 -38.58 -11.66
C ASN A 6 3.68 -37.42 -10.66
N ASP A 7 4.70 -37.16 -9.86
CA ASP A 7 4.70 -36.16 -8.79
C ASP A 7 4.61 -34.72 -9.31
N ALA A 8 5.35 -34.39 -10.38
CA ALA A 8 5.25 -33.07 -11.01
C ALA A 8 3.87 -32.81 -11.63
N LEU A 9 3.28 -33.85 -12.26
CA LEU A 9 1.93 -33.75 -12.84
C LEU A 9 0.85 -33.64 -11.76
N GLU A 10 1.01 -34.35 -10.67
CA GLU A 10 0.11 -34.28 -9.52
C GLU A 10 0.16 -32.89 -8.88
N LEU A 11 1.36 -32.36 -8.63
CA LEU A 11 1.50 -30.99 -8.10
C LEU A 11 0.90 -29.94 -9.04
N ALA A 12 1.07 -30.09 -10.35
CA ALA A 12 0.47 -29.18 -11.34
C ALA A 12 -1.06 -29.20 -11.30
N LYS A 13 -1.69 -30.37 -11.05
CA LYS A 13 -3.14 -30.48 -10.85
C LYS A 13 -3.56 -29.74 -9.57
N TYR A 14 -2.89 -29.98 -8.45
CA TYR A 14 -3.16 -29.25 -7.19
C TYR A 14 -3.01 -27.75 -7.37
N TYR A 15 -1.98 -27.29 -8.10
CA TYR A 15 -1.78 -25.88 -8.38
C TYR A 15 -2.96 -25.29 -9.18
N GLY A 16 -3.41 -25.97 -10.24
CA GLY A 16 -4.59 -25.54 -11.02
C GLY A 16 -5.84 -25.41 -10.16
N SER A 17 -6.19 -26.46 -9.42
CA SER A 17 -7.35 -26.46 -8.52
C SER A 17 -7.25 -25.41 -7.43
N TRP A 18 -6.04 -25.16 -6.88
CA TRP A 18 -5.82 -24.09 -5.90
C TRP A 18 -6.06 -22.70 -6.49
N ILE A 19 -5.57 -22.43 -7.69
CA ILE A 19 -5.80 -21.13 -8.35
C ILE A 19 -7.28 -20.92 -8.64
N GLU A 20 -7.99 -21.94 -9.15
CA GLU A 20 -9.44 -21.89 -9.35
C GLU A 20 -10.19 -21.58 -8.05
N ALA A 21 -9.87 -22.29 -6.97
CA ALA A 21 -10.44 -22.02 -5.65
C ALA A 21 -10.13 -20.59 -5.15
N CYS A 22 -8.92 -20.11 -5.41
CA CYS A 22 -8.55 -18.74 -5.08
C CYS A 22 -9.34 -17.69 -5.89
N MET A 23 -9.61 -17.94 -7.16
CA MET A 23 -10.41 -17.05 -8.01
C MET A 23 -11.83 -16.84 -7.49
N LEU A 24 -12.40 -17.84 -6.81
CA LEU A 24 -13.76 -17.75 -6.24
C LEU A 24 -13.82 -16.80 -5.02
N VAL A 25 -12.75 -16.73 -4.23
CA VAL A 25 -12.82 -16.07 -2.90
C VAL A 25 -11.83 -14.90 -2.71
N LYS A 26 -10.87 -14.73 -3.62
CA LYS A 26 -9.82 -13.70 -3.53
C LYS A 26 -9.94 -12.67 -4.65
N SER A 27 -9.35 -11.49 -4.43
CA SER A 27 -9.23 -10.50 -5.50
C SER A 27 -8.26 -10.99 -6.59
N MET A 28 -8.49 -10.59 -7.83
CA MET A 28 -7.59 -10.91 -8.96
C MET A 28 -6.13 -10.48 -8.71
N ASN A 29 -5.91 -9.38 -7.99
CA ASN A 29 -4.56 -8.95 -7.63
C ASN A 29 -3.88 -9.91 -6.64
N THR A 30 -4.66 -10.51 -5.73
CA THR A 30 -4.15 -11.54 -4.81
C THR A 30 -3.80 -12.81 -5.58
N VAL A 31 -4.68 -13.24 -6.49
CA VAL A 31 -4.43 -14.42 -7.35
C VAL A 31 -3.15 -14.22 -8.17
N ARG A 32 -3.01 -13.08 -8.86
CA ARG A 32 -1.78 -12.76 -9.63
C ARG A 32 -0.53 -12.76 -8.76
N SER A 33 -0.63 -12.30 -7.51
CA SER A 33 0.50 -12.35 -6.57
C SER A 33 0.91 -13.78 -6.23
N TYR A 34 -0.08 -14.67 -6.07
CA TYR A 34 0.16 -16.10 -5.83
C TYR A 34 0.78 -16.77 -7.04
N GLU A 35 0.21 -16.58 -8.23
CA GLU A 35 0.74 -17.10 -9.50
C GLU A 35 2.18 -16.64 -9.73
N SER A 36 2.46 -15.34 -9.53
CA SER A 36 3.80 -14.78 -9.66
C SER A 36 4.80 -15.40 -8.69
N ALA A 37 4.40 -15.67 -7.44
CA ALA A 37 5.28 -16.28 -6.46
C ALA A 37 5.62 -17.73 -6.82
N VAL A 38 4.62 -18.54 -7.21
CA VAL A 38 4.84 -19.93 -7.60
C VAL A 38 5.65 -20.01 -8.91
N SER A 39 5.32 -19.19 -9.91
CA SER A 39 6.08 -19.12 -11.17
C SER A 39 7.57 -18.79 -10.93
N LEU A 40 7.85 -17.84 -10.04
CA LEU A 40 9.24 -17.50 -9.67
C LEU A 40 9.92 -18.62 -8.89
N TYR A 41 9.17 -19.38 -8.10
CA TYR A 41 9.71 -20.53 -7.39
C TYR A 41 10.08 -21.65 -8.36
N ILE A 42 9.20 -22.00 -9.29
CA ILE A 42 9.49 -22.98 -10.35
C ILE A 42 10.67 -22.54 -11.20
N ALA A 43 10.72 -21.26 -11.61
CA ALA A 43 11.86 -20.74 -12.37
C ALA A 43 13.19 -20.84 -11.60
N PHE A 44 13.18 -20.72 -10.27
CA PHE A 44 14.36 -21.00 -9.44
C PHE A 44 14.73 -22.48 -9.44
N LEU A 45 13.76 -23.37 -9.29
CA LEU A 45 14.03 -24.83 -9.31
C LEU A 45 14.61 -25.27 -10.64
N GLU A 46 14.08 -24.80 -11.76
CA GLU A 46 14.58 -25.12 -13.09
C GLU A 46 15.91 -24.44 -13.40
N GLY A 47 15.99 -23.12 -13.23
CA GLY A 47 17.13 -22.33 -13.71
C GLY A 47 18.34 -22.35 -12.77
N VAL A 48 18.16 -22.54 -11.47
CA VAL A 48 19.26 -22.52 -10.46
C VAL A 48 19.58 -23.90 -9.96
N LYS A 49 18.56 -24.71 -9.66
CA LYS A 49 18.76 -26.09 -9.17
C LYS A 49 18.92 -27.10 -10.32
N GLY A 50 18.64 -26.69 -11.57
CA GLY A 50 18.75 -27.55 -12.75
C GLY A 50 17.73 -28.68 -12.78
N LEU A 51 16.63 -28.58 -12.02
CA LEU A 51 15.61 -29.61 -11.91
C LEU A 51 14.81 -29.71 -13.21
N LYS A 52 14.56 -30.96 -13.63
CA LYS A 52 13.68 -31.28 -14.74
C LYS A 52 12.41 -31.95 -14.18
N SER A 53 11.35 -31.96 -14.96
CA SER A 53 10.11 -32.65 -14.57
C SER A 53 10.32 -34.11 -14.16
N SER A 54 11.34 -34.78 -14.72
CA SER A 54 11.70 -36.18 -14.40
C SER A 54 12.41 -36.36 -13.06
N SER A 55 13.11 -35.32 -12.57
CA SER A 55 13.87 -35.35 -11.29
C SER A 55 13.17 -34.62 -10.17
N PHE A 56 12.04 -33.99 -10.44
CA PHE A 56 11.29 -33.21 -9.48
C PHE A 56 10.64 -34.10 -8.40
N SER A 57 10.73 -33.65 -7.15
CA SER A 57 10.04 -34.24 -6.01
C SER A 57 9.34 -33.16 -5.20
N SER A 58 8.01 -33.20 -5.19
CA SER A 58 7.20 -32.18 -4.53
C SER A 58 7.49 -32.06 -3.03
N VAL A 59 7.95 -33.12 -2.39
CA VAL A 59 8.30 -33.13 -0.96
C VAL A 59 9.68 -32.50 -0.73
N SER A 60 10.72 -32.94 -1.44
CA SER A 60 12.08 -32.44 -1.23
C SER A 60 12.28 -31.03 -1.79
N ASP A 61 11.66 -30.73 -2.94
CA ASP A 61 11.83 -29.46 -3.62
C ASP A 61 10.98 -28.33 -3.04
N PHE A 62 10.07 -28.62 -2.11
CA PHE A 62 9.37 -27.65 -1.27
C PHE A 62 9.78 -27.73 0.20
N SER A 63 10.91 -28.36 0.50
CA SER A 63 11.51 -28.40 1.85
C SER A 63 11.86 -26.98 2.34
N ARG A 64 11.99 -26.86 3.66
CA ARG A 64 12.40 -25.62 4.32
C ARG A 64 13.70 -25.06 3.74
N GLU A 65 14.69 -25.92 3.51
CA GLU A 65 16.01 -25.57 3.01
C GLU A 65 15.90 -24.99 1.59
N THR A 66 15.16 -25.64 0.70
CA THR A 66 14.98 -25.18 -0.68
C THR A 66 14.24 -23.83 -0.74
N ILE A 67 13.23 -23.63 0.10
CA ILE A 67 12.52 -22.32 0.18
C ILE A 67 13.46 -21.24 0.73
N GLN A 68 14.34 -21.55 1.69
CA GLN A 68 15.32 -20.58 2.21
C GLN A 68 16.35 -20.20 1.14
N GLU A 69 16.86 -21.15 0.36
CA GLU A 69 17.75 -20.89 -0.77
C GLU A 69 17.07 -20.00 -1.81
N TRP A 70 15.80 -20.26 -2.13
CA TRP A 70 15.03 -19.39 -3.01
C TRP A 70 14.90 -17.95 -2.49
N LEU A 71 14.65 -17.76 -1.20
CA LEU A 71 14.60 -16.43 -0.60
C LEU A 71 15.93 -15.70 -0.71
N VAL A 72 17.05 -16.41 -0.52
CA VAL A 72 18.41 -15.88 -0.72
C VAL A 72 18.61 -15.48 -2.18
N TRP A 73 18.20 -16.32 -3.12
CA TRP A 73 18.26 -16.03 -4.55
C TRP A 73 17.42 -14.81 -4.93
N LEU A 74 16.18 -14.72 -4.42
CA LEU A 74 15.30 -13.54 -4.64
C LEU A 74 15.99 -12.25 -4.20
N LYS A 75 16.60 -12.25 -3.03
CA LYS A 75 17.27 -11.09 -2.46
C LYS A 75 18.54 -10.74 -3.24
N ASN A 76 19.43 -11.71 -3.45
CA ASN A 76 20.79 -11.45 -3.91
C ASN A 76 20.92 -11.40 -5.45
N LYS A 77 20.17 -12.23 -6.17
CA LYS A 77 20.23 -12.30 -7.64
C LYS A 77 19.12 -11.51 -8.33
N ARG A 78 17.92 -11.42 -7.70
CA ARG A 78 16.79 -10.70 -8.26
C ARG A 78 16.62 -9.30 -7.67
N GLY A 79 17.43 -8.90 -6.68
CA GLY A 79 17.38 -7.58 -6.06
C GLY A 79 16.04 -7.28 -5.35
N CYS A 80 15.31 -8.32 -4.91
CA CYS A 80 14.02 -8.14 -4.28
C CYS A 80 14.16 -7.54 -2.87
N SER A 81 13.31 -6.59 -2.55
CA SER A 81 13.24 -6.04 -1.18
C SER A 81 12.81 -7.12 -0.17
N PRO A 82 13.20 -6.99 1.11
CA PRO A 82 12.73 -7.89 2.18
C PRO A 82 11.22 -8.02 2.21
N GLN A 83 10.49 -6.93 2.03
CA GLN A 83 9.03 -6.92 1.96
C GLN A 83 8.51 -7.78 0.80
N SER A 84 9.11 -7.66 -0.40
CA SER A 84 8.72 -8.46 -1.56
C SER A 84 9.02 -9.95 -1.34
N CYS A 85 10.14 -10.28 -0.71
CA CYS A 85 10.47 -11.66 -0.33
C CYS A 85 9.46 -12.22 0.67
N ASN A 86 9.08 -11.44 1.68
CA ASN A 86 8.10 -11.84 2.69
C ASN A 86 6.69 -12.07 2.09
N VAL A 87 6.27 -11.24 1.14
CA VAL A 87 4.99 -11.44 0.41
C VAL A 87 5.02 -12.74 -0.38
N ARG A 88 6.13 -13.01 -1.11
CA ARG A 88 6.28 -14.25 -1.88
C ARG A 88 6.33 -15.49 -1.00
N LEU A 89 7.06 -15.42 0.13
CA LEU A 89 7.05 -16.49 1.14
C LEU A 89 5.63 -16.76 1.67
N ALA A 90 4.87 -15.71 1.94
CA ALA A 90 3.47 -15.86 2.38
C ALA A 90 2.62 -16.56 1.30
N SER A 91 2.82 -16.23 0.02
CA SER A 91 2.12 -16.90 -1.09
C SER A 91 2.44 -18.39 -1.18
N ILE A 92 3.73 -18.77 -1.07
CA ILE A 92 4.14 -20.18 -1.05
C ILE A 92 3.53 -20.90 0.15
N ARG A 93 3.49 -20.28 1.33
CA ARG A 93 2.87 -20.88 2.53
C ARG A 93 1.38 -21.16 2.33
N VAL A 94 0.65 -20.25 1.67
CA VAL A 94 -0.78 -20.48 1.38
C VAL A 94 -0.95 -21.65 0.43
N PHE A 95 -0.07 -21.79 -0.57
CA PHE A 95 -0.08 -22.95 -1.45
C PHE A 95 0.23 -24.27 -0.71
N LEU A 96 1.28 -24.29 0.11
CA LEU A 96 1.61 -25.45 0.95
C LEU A 96 0.48 -25.81 1.91
N GLN A 97 -0.19 -24.80 2.50
CA GLN A 97 -1.35 -25.02 3.35
C GLN A 97 -2.47 -25.75 2.58
N TYR A 98 -2.77 -25.30 1.36
CA TYR A 98 -3.74 -25.96 0.49
C TYR A 98 -3.35 -27.42 0.20
N LEU A 99 -2.07 -27.67 -0.13
CA LEU A 99 -1.58 -29.05 -0.35
C LEU A 99 -1.76 -29.92 0.90
N GLY A 100 -1.37 -29.42 2.08
CA GLY A 100 -1.47 -30.18 3.34
C GLY A 100 -2.91 -30.42 3.82
N GLU A 101 -3.88 -29.65 3.34
CA GLU A 101 -5.32 -29.86 3.55
C GLU A 101 -5.88 -30.97 2.65
N HIS A 102 -5.30 -31.17 1.47
CA HIS A 102 -5.78 -32.13 0.49
C HIS A 102 -5.03 -33.46 0.48
N ASP A 103 -3.74 -33.47 0.93
CA ASP A 103 -2.94 -34.67 1.00
C ASP A 103 -2.02 -34.66 2.22
N ILE A 104 -2.08 -35.73 3.01
CA ILE A 104 -1.33 -35.90 4.26
C ILE A 104 0.19 -35.86 4.03
N LYS A 105 0.66 -36.27 2.86
CA LYS A 105 2.09 -36.26 2.51
C LYS A 105 2.73 -34.88 2.56
N TYR A 106 1.94 -33.80 2.42
CA TYR A 106 2.41 -32.43 2.45
C TYR A 106 2.29 -31.72 3.80
N ARG A 107 1.67 -32.36 4.82
CA ARG A 107 1.46 -31.71 6.14
C ARG A 107 2.74 -31.26 6.82
N HIS A 108 3.81 -32.04 6.71
CA HIS A 108 5.10 -31.65 7.29
C HIS A 108 5.66 -30.37 6.65
N LEU A 109 5.48 -30.16 5.32
CA LEU A 109 5.92 -28.95 4.62
C LEU A 109 5.21 -27.70 5.13
N VAL A 110 3.96 -27.81 5.55
CA VAL A 110 3.23 -26.69 6.19
C VAL A 110 3.93 -26.27 7.48
N LEU A 111 4.30 -27.23 8.32
CA LEU A 111 4.97 -26.95 9.60
C LEU A 111 6.38 -26.38 9.36
N GLU A 112 7.15 -27.00 8.50
CA GLU A 112 8.50 -26.55 8.12
C GLU A 112 8.49 -25.14 7.55
N SER A 113 7.54 -24.82 6.65
CA SER A 113 7.45 -23.49 6.07
C SER A 113 7.16 -22.40 7.11
N LYS A 114 6.39 -22.72 8.17
CA LYS A 114 6.12 -21.79 9.29
C LYS A 114 7.38 -21.50 10.10
N CYS A 115 8.34 -22.43 10.18
CA CYS A 115 9.61 -22.22 10.86
C CYS A 115 10.58 -21.27 10.11
N ILE A 116 10.33 -20.95 8.85
CA ILE A 116 11.14 -19.99 8.10
C ILE A 116 10.84 -18.58 8.64
N ARG A 117 11.82 -17.90 9.20
CA ARG A 117 11.64 -16.54 9.70
C ARG A 117 11.45 -15.55 8.55
N ARG A 118 10.54 -14.58 8.74
CA ARG A 118 10.42 -13.45 7.82
C ARG A 118 11.69 -12.61 7.85
N MET A 119 12.08 -12.05 6.70
CA MET A 119 13.18 -11.10 6.64
C MET A 119 12.80 -9.84 7.42
N LYS A 120 13.78 -9.27 8.14
CA LYS A 120 13.59 -8.00 8.85
C LYS A 120 13.34 -6.89 7.83
N GLU A 121 12.23 -6.21 7.97
CA GLU A 121 11.86 -5.06 7.16
C GLU A 121 12.31 -3.78 7.89
N MET A 122 13.01 -2.89 7.20
CA MET A 122 13.23 -1.55 7.72
C MET A 122 11.94 -0.75 7.52
N LYS A 123 11.36 -0.26 8.60
CA LYS A 123 10.25 0.70 8.51
C LYS A 123 10.80 1.95 7.79
N ARG A 124 10.29 2.21 6.60
CA ARG A 124 10.59 3.47 5.92
C ARG A 124 9.71 4.55 6.51
N LYS A 125 10.31 5.66 6.88
CA LYS A 125 9.54 6.86 7.20
C LYS A 125 8.69 7.21 5.99
N ILE A 126 7.40 7.38 6.19
CA ILE A 126 6.51 7.83 5.12
C ILE A 126 6.69 9.34 5.04
N ASN A 127 7.55 9.80 4.15
CA ASN A 127 7.62 11.21 3.86
C ASN A 127 6.38 11.58 3.04
N GLY A 128 5.44 12.27 3.66
CA GLY A 128 4.34 12.94 2.97
C GLY A 128 4.90 14.06 2.09
N MET A 129 4.22 14.39 1.01
CA MET A 129 4.52 15.62 0.26
C MET A 129 4.04 16.81 1.08
N SER A 130 4.82 17.90 1.12
CA SER A 130 4.35 19.17 1.68
C SER A 130 3.19 19.75 0.86
N GLU A 131 2.41 20.67 1.42
CA GLU A 131 1.35 21.36 0.66
C GLU A 131 1.91 22.07 -0.58
N ASN A 132 3.12 22.65 -0.47
CA ASN A 132 3.77 23.31 -1.59
C ASN A 132 4.14 22.31 -2.69
N ALA A 133 4.60 21.12 -2.33
CA ALA A 133 4.87 20.04 -3.28
C ALA A 133 3.58 19.59 -4.00
N VAL A 134 2.47 19.48 -3.28
CA VAL A 134 1.14 19.16 -3.88
C VAL A 134 0.71 20.26 -4.84
N LYS A 135 0.86 21.55 -4.46
CA LYS A 135 0.54 22.71 -5.32
C LYS A 135 1.41 22.72 -6.58
N ALA A 136 2.72 22.56 -6.43
CA ALA A 136 3.67 22.49 -7.54
C ALA A 136 3.31 21.36 -8.51
N LEU A 137 2.98 20.19 -8.00
CA LEU A 137 2.59 19.05 -8.82
C LEU A 137 1.27 19.29 -9.59
N MET A 138 0.27 19.91 -8.96
CA MET A 138 -1.02 20.21 -9.59
C MET A 138 -0.92 21.30 -10.67
N SER A 139 0.11 22.13 -10.66
CA SER A 139 0.34 23.17 -11.68
C SER A 139 0.99 22.68 -12.97
N VAL A 140 1.58 21.47 -12.97
CA VAL A 140 2.31 20.94 -14.14
C VAL A 140 1.42 20.56 -15.32
N PRO A 141 0.28 19.84 -15.13
CA PRO A 141 -0.52 19.45 -16.28
C PRO A 141 -1.18 20.66 -16.96
N ASP A 142 -1.11 20.72 -18.27
CA ASP A 142 -1.76 21.77 -19.05
C ASP A 142 -3.29 21.63 -19.01
N ALA A 143 -3.94 22.56 -18.34
CA ALA A 143 -5.39 22.60 -18.15
C ALA A 143 -6.17 22.83 -19.48
N CYS A 144 -5.51 23.33 -20.52
CA CYS A 144 -6.12 23.53 -21.83
C CYS A 144 -6.31 22.19 -22.56
N THR A 145 -5.48 21.20 -22.26
CA THR A 145 -5.62 19.88 -22.85
C THR A 145 -6.60 19.01 -22.05
N ASP A 146 -7.35 18.19 -22.74
CA ASP A 146 -8.31 17.27 -22.10
C ASP A 146 -7.61 16.28 -21.13
N THR A 147 -6.41 15.82 -21.49
CA THR A 147 -5.65 14.91 -20.64
C THR A 147 -5.14 15.62 -19.40
N GLY A 148 -4.60 16.82 -19.54
CA GLY A 148 -4.11 17.61 -18.42
C GLY A 148 -5.24 18.01 -17.47
N TYR A 149 -6.37 18.50 -18.01
CA TYR A 149 -7.52 18.85 -17.18
C TYR A 149 -8.07 17.64 -16.39
N ARG A 150 -8.21 16.47 -17.03
CA ARG A 150 -8.59 15.25 -16.35
C ARG A 150 -7.61 14.89 -15.23
N ASP A 151 -6.32 15.00 -15.49
CA ASP A 151 -5.28 14.60 -14.54
C ASP A 151 -5.23 15.58 -13.34
N ILE A 152 -5.49 16.88 -13.54
CA ILE A 152 -5.66 17.86 -12.46
C ILE A 152 -6.84 17.46 -11.58
N VAL A 153 -8.01 17.18 -12.17
CA VAL A 153 -9.23 16.81 -11.41
C VAL A 153 -9.03 15.49 -10.68
N LEU A 154 -8.33 14.52 -11.29
CA LEU A 154 -7.98 13.24 -10.65
C LEU A 154 -7.05 13.44 -9.45
N MET A 155 -6.00 14.26 -9.57
CA MET A 155 -5.08 14.58 -8.49
C MET A 155 -5.80 15.33 -7.36
N ALA A 156 -6.65 16.30 -7.71
CA ALA A 156 -7.47 17.04 -6.74
C ALA A 156 -8.44 16.10 -5.99
N PHE A 157 -9.01 15.12 -6.69
CA PHE A 157 -9.87 14.11 -6.06
C PHE A 157 -9.07 13.23 -5.09
N LEU A 158 -7.92 12.68 -5.53
CA LEU A 158 -7.06 11.84 -4.71
C LEU A 158 -6.59 12.56 -3.44
N TYR A 159 -6.14 13.80 -3.58
CA TYR A 159 -5.66 14.60 -2.46
C TYR A 159 -6.82 15.06 -1.55
N GLY A 160 -7.88 15.61 -2.13
CA GLY A 160 -9.01 16.17 -1.37
C GLY A 160 -9.75 15.15 -0.50
N THR A 161 -9.82 13.88 -0.96
CA THR A 161 -10.55 12.82 -0.28
C THR A 161 -9.67 11.76 0.39
N ALA A 162 -8.38 11.77 0.15
CA ALA A 162 -7.44 10.71 0.55
C ALA A 162 -7.90 9.29 0.12
N ALA A 163 -8.69 9.18 -0.96
CA ALA A 163 -9.20 7.90 -1.45
C ALA A 163 -8.08 7.01 -1.99
N ARG A 164 -8.31 5.69 -1.99
CA ARG A 164 -7.43 4.76 -2.69
C ARG A 164 -7.61 4.89 -4.20
N ILE A 165 -6.53 4.79 -4.96
CA ILE A 165 -6.60 4.96 -6.43
C ILE A 165 -7.63 4.02 -7.07
N ASP A 166 -7.74 2.77 -6.63
CA ASP A 166 -8.72 1.83 -7.17
C ASP A 166 -10.17 2.25 -6.91
N GLU A 167 -10.45 2.84 -5.75
CA GLU A 167 -11.76 3.38 -5.40
C GLU A 167 -12.14 4.50 -6.38
N VAL A 168 -11.20 5.41 -6.65
CA VAL A 168 -11.42 6.55 -7.56
C VAL A 168 -11.57 6.11 -9.01
N LEU A 169 -10.72 5.19 -9.47
CA LEU A 169 -10.79 4.71 -10.85
C LEU A 169 -11.99 3.79 -11.11
N SER A 170 -12.54 3.18 -10.06
CA SER A 170 -13.77 2.36 -10.17
C SER A 170 -15.04 3.18 -9.94
N LEU A 171 -14.92 4.46 -9.55
CA LEU A 171 -16.06 5.32 -9.29
C LEU A 171 -16.83 5.61 -10.58
N LYS A 172 -18.12 5.35 -10.56
CA LYS A 172 -19.06 5.70 -11.63
C LYS A 172 -19.74 7.04 -11.31
N ILE A 173 -20.29 7.68 -12.32
CA ILE A 173 -21.05 8.95 -12.15
C ILE A 173 -22.23 8.75 -11.20
N SER A 174 -22.90 7.57 -11.25
CA SER A 174 -23.97 7.21 -10.32
C SER A 174 -23.57 7.22 -8.85
N GLY A 175 -22.28 7.08 -8.54
CA GLY A 175 -21.76 7.15 -7.18
C GLY A 175 -21.51 8.57 -6.66
N LEU A 176 -21.82 9.62 -7.43
CA LEU A 176 -21.63 11.01 -7.05
C LEU A 176 -22.94 11.66 -6.66
N ALA A 177 -23.00 12.31 -5.51
CA ALA A 177 -24.05 13.19 -5.05
C ALA A 177 -23.47 14.61 -4.89
N LEU A 178 -23.56 15.44 -5.95
CA LEU A 178 -22.92 16.75 -6.02
C LEU A 178 -23.87 17.91 -5.68
N ASP A 179 -25.18 17.70 -5.85
CA ASP A 179 -26.22 18.72 -5.70
C ASP A 179 -27.07 18.48 -4.42
N VAL A 180 -26.34 18.21 -3.32
CA VAL A 180 -26.89 17.98 -1.98
C VAL A 180 -26.17 18.86 -0.96
N ASP A 181 -26.76 19.07 0.22
CA ASP A 181 -26.13 19.87 1.29
C ASP A 181 -24.76 19.37 1.70
N ASN A 182 -24.56 18.07 1.70
CA ASN A 182 -23.28 17.42 1.98
C ASN A 182 -22.77 16.63 0.76
N PRO A 183 -22.12 17.30 -0.20
CA PRO A 183 -21.63 16.65 -1.41
C PRO A 183 -20.67 15.50 -1.11
N HIS A 184 -20.91 14.36 -1.72
CA HIS A 184 -20.12 13.16 -1.43
C HIS A 184 -20.01 12.22 -2.64
N ALA A 185 -19.05 11.32 -2.56
CA ALA A 185 -18.91 10.19 -3.46
C ALA A 185 -19.03 8.87 -2.68
N THR A 186 -19.81 7.94 -3.20
CA THR A 186 -19.94 6.59 -2.67
C THR A 186 -18.97 5.68 -3.41
N VAL A 187 -18.00 5.10 -2.70
CA VAL A 187 -16.99 4.22 -3.28
C VAL A 187 -17.04 2.83 -2.67
N ILE A 188 -16.62 1.85 -3.45
CA ILE A 188 -16.51 0.45 -3.01
C ILE A 188 -15.03 0.18 -2.72
N GLY A 189 -14.72 -0.06 -1.46
CA GLY A 189 -13.38 -0.37 -0.99
C GLY A 189 -13.04 -1.86 -1.03
N LYS A 190 -11.91 -2.21 -0.43
CA LYS A 190 -11.46 -3.61 -0.29
C LYS A 190 -12.51 -4.44 0.44
N GLY A 191 -12.82 -5.63 -0.10
CA GLY A 191 -13.83 -6.54 0.46
C GLY A 191 -15.28 -6.07 0.24
N ASN A 192 -15.54 -5.35 -0.85
CA ASN A 192 -16.87 -4.80 -1.21
C ASN A 192 -17.49 -3.86 -0.16
N LYS A 193 -16.67 -3.29 0.72
CA LYS A 193 -17.15 -2.34 1.72
C LYS A 193 -17.48 -1.01 1.09
N ILE A 194 -18.71 -0.57 1.25
CA ILE A 194 -19.17 0.74 0.79
C ILE A 194 -18.74 1.80 1.81
N ARG A 195 -18.17 2.91 1.33
CA ARG A 195 -17.90 4.08 2.16
C ARG A 195 -18.18 5.36 1.40
N THR A 196 -18.55 6.37 2.16
CA THR A 196 -18.81 7.72 1.66
C THR A 196 -17.58 8.59 1.84
N LEU A 197 -17.22 9.33 0.80
CA LEU A 197 -16.16 10.32 0.79
C LEU A 197 -16.77 11.70 0.69
N TYR A 198 -16.57 12.55 1.68
CA TYR A 198 -16.96 13.95 1.60
C TYR A 198 -16.13 14.67 0.52
N LEU A 199 -16.81 15.52 -0.27
CA LEU A 199 -16.20 16.28 -1.35
C LEU A 199 -16.11 17.76 -0.98
N PRO A 200 -14.91 18.33 -0.82
CA PRO A 200 -14.75 19.76 -0.55
C PRO A 200 -15.36 20.63 -1.66
N PRO A 201 -15.92 21.82 -1.35
CA PRO A 201 -16.64 22.65 -2.31
C PRO A 201 -15.86 22.97 -3.60
N LYS A 202 -14.56 23.25 -3.48
CA LYS A 202 -13.69 23.48 -4.65
C LYS A 202 -13.62 22.25 -5.56
N LEU A 203 -13.52 21.05 -4.98
CA LEU A 203 -13.50 19.81 -5.74
C LEU A 203 -14.85 19.57 -6.44
N VAL A 204 -15.97 19.83 -5.77
CA VAL A 204 -17.31 19.74 -6.36
C VAL A 204 -17.43 20.63 -7.61
N SER A 205 -16.96 21.87 -7.53
CA SER A 205 -16.94 22.78 -8.70
C SER A 205 -16.15 22.24 -9.87
N HIS A 206 -14.95 21.68 -9.60
CA HIS A 206 -14.14 21.04 -10.64
C HIS A 206 -14.79 19.78 -11.22
N LEU A 207 -15.43 18.97 -10.38
CA LEU A 207 -16.13 17.76 -10.82
C LEU A 207 -17.34 18.09 -11.70
N LYS A 208 -18.15 19.09 -11.34
CA LYS A 208 -19.27 19.55 -12.19
C LYS A 208 -18.78 19.96 -13.58
N LYS A 209 -17.76 20.83 -13.65
CA LYS A 209 -17.15 21.24 -14.92
C LYS A 209 -16.57 20.04 -15.71
N TYR A 210 -15.92 19.12 -15.02
CA TYR A 210 -15.35 17.91 -15.60
C TYR A 210 -16.45 17.02 -16.22
N ILE A 211 -17.54 16.78 -15.48
CA ILE A 211 -18.66 15.95 -15.95
C ILE A 211 -19.31 16.60 -17.17
N THR A 212 -19.62 17.88 -17.11
CA THR A 212 -20.19 18.60 -18.27
C THR A 212 -19.29 18.49 -19.50
N LYS A 213 -17.97 18.68 -19.34
CA LYS A 213 -17.02 18.64 -20.47
C LYS A 213 -16.83 17.24 -21.06
N PHE A 214 -16.73 16.20 -20.24
CA PHE A 214 -16.32 14.86 -20.69
C PHE A 214 -17.46 13.84 -20.81
N HIS A 215 -18.57 14.09 -20.13
CA HIS A 215 -19.70 13.17 -20.10
C HIS A 215 -20.97 13.77 -20.72
N GLY A 216 -21.01 15.10 -20.86
CA GLY A 216 -22.17 15.83 -21.39
C GLY A 216 -23.27 16.00 -20.32
N LEU A 217 -24.34 16.71 -20.71
CA LEU A 217 -25.48 17.00 -19.82
C LEU A 217 -26.34 15.75 -19.55
N GLU A 218 -26.49 14.87 -20.52
CA GLU A 218 -27.18 13.58 -20.40
C GLU A 218 -26.20 12.43 -20.17
N SER A 219 -25.40 12.53 -19.10
CA SER A 219 -24.36 11.55 -18.83
C SER A 219 -24.93 10.17 -18.48
N ASN A 220 -24.46 9.14 -19.14
CA ASN A 220 -24.74 7.75 -18.73
C ASN A 220 -24.12 7.54 -17.31
N LYS A 221 -25.03 7.40 -16.32
CA LYS A 221 -24.66 7.28 -14.90
C LYS A 221 -23.80 6.04 -14.59
N ASP A 222 -23.82 5.02 -15.45
CA ASP A 222 -23.01 3.83 -15.32
C ASP A 222 -21.58 3.96 -15.85
N ARG A 223 -21.25 5.06 -16.50
CA ARG A 223 -19.89 5.33 -16.98
C ARG A 223 -18.94 5.64 -15.82
N TYR A 224 -17.70 5.17 -15.94
CA TYR A 224 -16.64 5.54 -14.99
C TYR A 224 -16.36 7.04 -15.03
N LEU A 225 -16.24 7.68 -13.85
CA LEU A 225 -15.93 9.11 -13.74
C LEU A 225 -14.64 9.44 -14.52
N PHE A 226 -13.58 8.66 -14.29
CA PHE A 226 -12.32 8.76 -15.01
C PHE A 226 -12.15 7.54 -15.92
N TYR A 227 -12.47 7.70 -17.19
CA TYR A 227 -12.38 6.62 -18.17
C TYR A 227 -11.18 6.73 -19.09
N SER A 228 -10.78 5.61 -19.67
CA SER A 228 -9.74 5.56 -20.69
C SER A 228 -10.23 6.24 -21.97
N ARG A 229 -9.38 7.05 -22.58
CA ARG A 229 -9.63 7.73 -23.86
C ARG A 229 -8.90 7.08 -25.03
N VAL A 230 -8.46 5.83 -24.87
CA VAL A 230 -7.93 5.04 -25.98
C VAL A 230 -9.06 4.78 -26.96
N LYS A 231 -8.79 5.01 -28.25
CA LYS A 231 -9.78 4.88 -29.34
C LYS A 231 -10.51 3.53 -29.23
N GLY A 232 -11.85 3.58 -29.15
CA GLY A 232 -12.70 2.41 -29.03
C GLY A 232 -12.84 1.81 -27.62
N TYR A 233 -12.09 2.29 -26.61
CA TYR A 233 -12.16 1.79 -25.24
C TYR A 233 -12.53 2.90 -24.26
N GLN A 234 -13.68 2.78 -23.62
CA GLN A 234 -14.19 3.73 -22.60
C GLN A 234 -14.27 3.10 -21.21
N GLY A 235 -13.47 2.09 -20.95
CA GLY A 235 -13.43 1.41 -19.66
C GLY A 235 -12.59 2.14 -18.62
N LYS A 236 -12.43 1.51 -17.47
CA LYS A 236 -11.62 1.98 -16.34
C LYS A 236 -10.17 2.27 -16.77
N ILE A 237 -9.60 3.41 -16.36
CA ILE A 237 -8.17 3.69 -16.55
C ILE A 237 -7.37 2.75 -15.63
N SER A 238 -6.23 2.23 -16.12
CA SER A 238 -5.34 1.41 -15.29
C SER A 238 -4.52 2.27 -14.32
N GLN A 239 -4.20 1.71 -13.15
CA GLN A 239 -3.32 2.36 -12.18
C GLN A 239 -1.93 2.65 -12.75
N GLU A 240 -1.41 1.74 -13.58
CA GLU A 240 -0.11 1.88 -14.24
C GLU A 240 -0.08 3.10 -15.15
N ALA A 241 -1.16 3.32 -15.92
CA ALA A 241 -1.28 4.47 -16.80
C ALA A 241 -1.30 5.79 -16.01
N VAL A 242 -2.01 5.82 -14.87
CA VAL A 242 -2.02 6.98 -13.97
C VAL A 242 -0.63 7.20 -13.37
N ASN A 243 -0.03 6.17 -12.78
CA ASN A 243 1.29 6.28 -12.13
C ASN A 243 2.39 6.69 -13.13
N LYS A 244 2.33 6.21 -14.38
CA LYS A 244 3.26 6.63 -15.43
C LYS A 244 3.17 8.14 -15.70
N ARG A 245 1.97 8.73 -15.72
CA ARG A 245 1.79 10.18 -15.87
C ARG A 245 2.22 10.94 -14.63
N LEU A 246 1.84 10.49 -13.44
CA LEU A 246 2.26 11.11 -12.18
C LEU A 246 3.78 11.21 -12.06
N LYS A 247 4.52 10.16 -12.47
CA LYS A 247 5.99 10.20 -12.52
C LYS A 247 6.51 11.27 -13.48
N LYS A 248 5.90 11.45 -14.65
CA LYS A 248 6.29 12.53 -15.59
C LYS A 248 6.06 13.91 -14.98
N TYR A 249 4.91 14.14 -14.35
CA TYR A 249 4.61 15.40 -13.68
C TYR A 249 5.55 15.64 -12.49
N ALA A 250 5.89 14.61 -11.75
CA ALA A 250 6.81 14.70 -10.62
C ALA A 250 8.21 15.14 -11.02
N LEU A 251 8.73 14.65 -12.16
CA LEU A 251 10.03 15.08 -12.69
C LEU A 251 10.06 16.60 -12.95
N ILE A 252 9.01 17.12 -13.58
CA ILE A 252 8.89 18.56 -13.88
C ILE A 252 8.68 19.37 -12.60
N ALA A 253 7.76 18.94 -11.73
CA ALA A 253 7.47 19.64 -10.49
C ALA A 253 8.66 19.65 -9.51
N HIS A 254 9.50 18.63 -9.54
CA HIS A 254 10.70 18.54 -8.68
C HIS A 254 11.72 19.63 -8.99
N GLU A 255 11.79 20.10 -10.23
CA GLU A 255 12.67 21.20 -10.64
C GLU A 255 12.31 22.52 -9.91
N THR A 256 11.00 22.69 -9.60
CA THR A 256 10.51 23.90 -8.89
C THR A 256 10.32 23.67 -7.39
N CYS A 257 10.14 22.43 -6.96
CA CYS A 257 9.92 22.07 -5.56
C CYS A 257 10.55 20.71 -5.27
N SER A 258 11.69 20.68 -4.61
CA SER A 258 12.47 19.48 -4.30
C SER A 258 11.72 18.48 -3.38
N ASP A 259 10.68 18.92 -2.67
CA ASP A 259 9.83 18.05 -1.84
C ASP A 259 8.95 17.11 -2.67
N VAL A 260 8.81 17.34 -3.99
CA VAL A 260 8.09 16.43 -4.87
C VAL A 260 8.92 15.18 -5.09
N PRO A 261 8.45 13.99 -4.72
CA PRO A 261 9.23 12.76 -4.87
C PRO A 261 9.31 12.33 -6.35
N LEU A 262 10.51 12.11 -6.86
CA LEU A 262 10.76 11.69 -8.25
C LEU A 262 10.02 10.40 -8.64
N ASN A 263 9.86 9.48 -7.72
CA ASN A 263 9.14 8.23 -7.95
C ASN A 263 7.70 8.29 -7.41
N LEU A 264 6.97 9.34 -7.83
CA LEU A 264 5.60 9.58 -7.39
C LEU A 264 4.63 8.50 -7.87
N HIS A 265 3.75 8.09 -6.99
CA HIS A 265 2.59 7.24 -7.30
C HIS A 265 1.35 7.73 -6.55
N ALA A 266 0.17 7.34 -7.03
CA ALA A 266 -1.11 7.86 -6.54
C ALA A 266 -1.32 7.72 -5.03
N HIS A 267 -0.76 6.68 -4.40
CA HIS A 267 -0.91 6.45 -2.96
C HIS A 267 -0.24 7.54 -2.10
N GLN A 268 0.76 8.25 -2.64
CA GLN A 268 1.44 9.34 -1.93
C GLN A 268 0.54 10.56 -1.72
N PHE A 269 -0.49 10.80 -2.56
CA PHE A 269 -1.53 11.82 -2.29
C PHE A 269 -2.30 11.52 -1.01
N ARG A 270 -2.64 10.25 -0.80
CA ARG A 270 -3.31 9.79 0.41
C ARG A 270 -2.43 9.94 1.64
N HIS A 271 -1.14 9.62 1.52
CA HIS A 271 -0.17 9.84 2.59
C HIS A 271 -0.03 11.32 2.93
N ALA A 272 0.16 12.17 1.92
CA ALA A 272 0.24 13.61 2.12
C ALA A 272 -1.00 14.17 2.82
N ARG A 273 -2.21 13.82 2.32
CA ARG A 273 -3.45 14.32 2.93
C ARG A 273 -3.66 13.82 4.35
N ALA A 274 -3.32 12.56 4.61
CA ALA A 274 -3.40 11.99 5.95
C ALA A 274 -2.46 12.70 6.94
N SER A 275 -1.22 13.01 6.54
CA SER A 275 -0.28 13.79 7.35
C SER A 275 -0.82 15.19 7.60
N HIS A 276 -1.27 15.91 6.55
CA HIS A 276 -1.82 17.25 6.70
C HIS A 276 -3.05 17.29 7.62
N TRP A 277 -3.94 16.30 7.57
CA TRP A 277 -5.07 16.22 8.51
C TRP A 277 -4.63 16.01 9.96
N LEU A 278 -3.53 15.28 10.20
CA LEU A 278 -2.95 15.19 11.55
C LEU A 278 -2.34 16.51 11.98
N ASP A 279 -1.62 17.20 11.08
CA ASP A 279 -1.05 18.53 11.34
C ASP A 279 -2.17 19.56 11.62
N ASP A 280 -3.33 19.42 10.96
CA ASP A 280 -4.55 20.20 11.19
C ASP A 280 -5.27 19.83 12.53
N GLY A 281 -4.75 18.86 13.29
CA GLY A 281 -5.28 18.47 14.61
C GLY A 281 -6.35 17.38 14.60
N ILE A 282 -6.60 16.71 13.48
CA ILE A 282 -7.51 15.53 13.45
C ILE A 282 -6.86 14.38 14.22
N ASN A 283 -7.58 13.85 15.21
CA ASN A 283 -7.05 12.73 15.98
C ASN A 283 -6.98 11.43 15.16
N ILE A 284 -6.11 10.51 15.58
CA ILE A 284 -5.80 9.27 14.84
C ILE A 284 -7.02 8.36 14.66
N ALA A 285 -7.95 8.34 15.60
CA ALA A 285 -9.15 7.51 15.52
C ALA A 285 -10.10 8.05 14.43
N GLN A 286 -10.26 9.38 14.36
CA GLN A 286 -11.01 10.03 13.29
C GLN A 286 -10.32 9.84 11.94
N LEU A 287 -9.00 10.01 11.88
CA LEU A 287 -8.22 9.78 10.68
C LEU A 287 -8.39 8.35 10.16
N SER A 288 -8.33 7.35 11.06
CA SER A 288 -8.54 5.95 10.69
C SER A 288 -9.90 5.71 10.03
N LYS A 289 -10.96 6.33 10.57
CA LYS A 289 -12.31 6.28 9.98
C LYS A 289 -12.37 6.97 8.61
N LEU A 290 -11.81 8.18 8.50
CA LEU A 290 -11.74 8.92 7.22
C LEU A 290 -11.01 8.13 6.14
N LEU A 291 -9.90 7.48 6.50
CA LEU A 291 -9.13 6.63 5.60
C LEU A 291 -9.81 5.28 5.33
N GLY A 292 -10.77 4.85 6.14
CA GLY A 292 -11.39 3.53 6.04
C GLY A 292 -10.38 2.41 6.32
N HIS A 293 -9.59 2.56 7.40
CA HIS A 293 -8.71 1.53 7.92
C HIS A 293 -9.48 0.67 8.93
N GLU A 294 -9.40 -0.65 8.77
CA GLU A 294 -10.01 -1.61 9.72
C GLU A 294 -9.19 -1.74 11.01
N ASN A 295 -7.88 -1.49 10.90
CA ASN A 295 -6.94 -1.60 12.00
C ASN A 295 -6.21 -0.27 12.21
N LEU A 296 -6.29 0.28 13.42
CA LEU A 296 -5.60 1.49 13.84
C LEU A 296 -4.08 1.41 13.62
N SER A 297 -3.48 0.22 13.72
CA SER A 297 -2.05 0.03 13.45
C SER A 297 -1.64 0.45 12.04
N THR A 298 -2.56 0.40 11.07
CA THR A 298 -2.33 0.89 9.70
C THR A 298 -2.25 2.41 9.65
N THR A 299 -2.92 3.10 10.56
CA THR A 299 -2.91 4.57 10.67
C THR A 299 -1.74 5.05 11.54
N ALA A 300 -1.26 4.21 12.47
CA ALA A 300 -0.14 4.54 13.34
C ALA A 300 1.17 4.84 12.58
N VAL A 301 1.28 4.46 11.31
CA VAL A 301 2.43 4.81 10.46
C VAL A 301 2.55 6.31 10.19
N TYR A 302 1.46 7.08 10.40
CA TYR A 302 1.46 8.55 10.31
C TYR A 302 1.83 9.22 11.64
N LEU A 303 1.90 8.46 12.74
CA LEU A 303 2.31 8.96 14.05
C LEU A 303 3.84 9.01 14.22
N ASP A 304 4.59 9.32 13.17
CA ASP A 304 5.96 9.78 13.38
C ASP A 304 5.84 11.16 14.03
N ILE A 305 5.66 11.14 15.36
CA ILE A 305 5.60 12.35 16.18
C ILE A 305 6.90 13.08 15.92
N THR A 306 6.84 14.20 15.20
CA THR A 306 7.99 15.07 15.01
C THR A 306 8.43 15.62 16.36
N ILE A 307 9.71 15.93 16.51
CA ILE A 307 10.21 16.55 17.75
C ILE A 307 9.38 17.79 18.11
N ASP A 308 8.95 18.56 17.11
CA ASP A 308 8.09 19.74 17.28
C ASP A 308 6.70 19.41 17.84
N MET A 309 6.12 18.27 17.45
CA MET A 309 4.84 17.81 18.01
C MET A 309 5.01 17.30 19.44
N GLN A 310 6.13 16.63 19.73
CA GLN A 310 6.47 16.21 21.09
C GLN A 310 6.69 17.44 21.98
N GLU A 311 7.41 18.44 21.50
CA GLU A 311 7.65 19.69 22.20
C GLU A 311 6.34 20.43 22.49
N LYS A 312 5.46 20.61 21.49
CA LYS A 312 4.14 21.22 21.66
C LYS A 312 3.26 20.44 22.66
N ALA A 313 3.26 19.12 22.60
CA ALA A 313 2.50 18.27 23.52
C ALA A 313 3.05 18.39 24.95
N MET A 314 4.37 18.43 25.10
CA MET A 314 5.03 18.63 26.41
C MET A 314 4.75 20.04 26.96
N MET A 315 4.85 21.07 26.11
CA MET A 315 4.54 22.45 26.50
C MET A 315 3.08 22.64 26.90
N SER A 316 2.14 21.89 26.32
CA SER A 316 0.72 21.97 26.71
C SER A 316 0.41 21.28 28.04
N LEU A 317 1.30 20.45 28.54
CA LEU A 317 1.19 19.77 29.84
C LEU A 317 1.88 20.54 30.98
N GLU A 318 2.69 21.56 30.65
CA GLU A 318 3.34 22.43 31.61
C GLU A 318 2.44 23.64 31.89
N ASP A 319 1.76 23.66 33.03
CA ASP A 319 1.14 24.88 33.56
C ASP A 319 2.20 25.95 33.80
N GLU A 320 1.85 27.23 33.61
CA GLU A 320 2.78 28.35 33.80
C GLU A 320 3.45 28.37 35.19
N GLU A 321 2.76 27.83 36.21
CA GLU A 321 3.32 27.70 37.57
C GLU A 321 4.41 26.61 37.65
N THR A 322 4.33 25.55 36.82
CA THR A 322 5.31 24.46 36.80
C THR A 322 6.59 24.87 36.05
N ARG A 323 6.51 25.79 35.09
CA ARG A 323 7.68 26.35 34.36
C ARG A 323 8.63 27.13 35.26
N ASN A 324 8.12 27.74 36.34
CA ASN A 324 8.88 28.57 37.26
C ASN A 324 9.33 27.87 38.54
N MET A 325 9.06 26.56 38.69
CA MET A 325 9.56 25.80 39.83
C MET A 325 11.07 25.57 39.68
N PRO A 326 11.90 26.10 40.65
CA PRO A 326 13.31 25.75 40.69
C PRO A 326 13.42 24.22 40.84
N GLY A 327 14.20 23.60 39.96
CA GLY A 327 14.35 22.15 39.91
C GLY A 327 14.73 21.58 41.28
N LYS A 328 13.82 20.89 41.95
CA LYS A 328 14.00 20.22 43.25
C LYS A 328 15.16 19.22 43.30
N TRP A 329 15.77 18.93 42.16
CA TRP A 329 16.80 17.91 42.00
C TRP A 329 18.24 18.43 42.15
N ASN A 330 18.46 19.76 42.27
CA ASN A 330 19.82 20.35 42.31
C ASN A 330 20.45 20.44 43.70
N ASN A 331 19.79 20.05 44.81
CA ASN A 331 20.33 20.22 46.18
C ASN A 331 20.05 19.07 47.12
N GLN A 332 19.96 17.82 46.71
CA GLN A 332 19.95 16.73 47.63
C GLN A 332 21.15 15.79 47.47
N LYS A 333 22.07 15.86 48.45
CA LYS A 333 23.17 14.92 48.61
C LYS A 333 22.70 13.46 48.92
N ASP A 334 21.40 13.23 48.97
CA ASP A 334 20.75 11.93 49.24
C ASP A 334 20.01 11.43 48.00
N SER A 335 20.61 11.52 46.82
CA SER A 335 20.00 10.88 45.64
C SER A 335 20.24 9.36 45.66
N LEU A 336 19.27 8.58 45.17
CA LEU A 336 19.41 7.13 44.98
C LEU A 336 20.69 6.78 44.21
N SER A 337 21.13 7.63 43.31
CA SER A 337 22.41 7.48 42.59
C SER A 337 23.64 7.60 43.49
N ALA A 338 23.57 8.31 44.65
CA ALA A 338 24.63 8.35 45.66
C ALA A 338 24.57 7.08 46.56
N LEU A 339 23.37 6.55 46.83
CA LEU A 339 23.18 5.31 47.58
C LEU A 339 23.58 4.07 46.81
N PHE A 340 23.37 4.05 45.47
CA PHE A 340 23.75 2.94 44.61
C PHE A 340 25.16 3.09 43.99
N GLY A 341 26.00 3.93 44.63
CA GLY A 341 27.43 4.09 44.46
C GLY A 341 27.99 3.65 43.11
N ARG A 342 28.20 4.57 42.17
CA ARG A 342 29.14 4.39 41.06
C ARG A 342 30.58 4.34 41.57
N ASN A 343 30.90 3.35 42.37
CA ASN A 343 32.26 2.98 42.68
C ASN A 343 32.45 1.48 42.42
N ARG A 344 32.52 1.13 41.15
CA ARG A 344 33.16 -0.11 40.67
C ARG A 344 33.10 -0.13 39.16
N ILE A 345 34.04 0.55 38.51
CA ILE A 345 34.74 0.00 37.35
C ILE A 345 36.05 0.79 37.29
N LYS A 346 37.09 0.18 37.85
CA LYS A 346 38.46 0.36 37.40
C LYS A 346 38.74 -0.72 36.42
#